data_b0b6ee39759402f39381f0f3e4ebdefd
#
_entry.id   b0b6ee39759402f39381f0f3e4ebdefd
#
_cell.length_a   1.000
_cell.length_b   1.000
_cell.length_c   1.000
_cell.angle_alpha   90.00
_cell.angle_beta   90.00
_cell.angle_gamma   90.00
#
_symmetry.space_group_name_H-M   'P 1'
#
loop_
_entity.id
_entity.type
_entity.pdbx_description
1 polymer ?
#
loop_
_entity_poly.entity_id
_entity_poly.type
_entity_poly.pdbx_seq_one_letter_code
_entity_poly.pdbx_strand_id
1 'polypeptide(L)'
;NVFIQYNLFDDGRLEPLPAKHVDTGMGFERIVSVLQGVDSNYKTDLFAGSLEVRSLTGHSEKEMLANFTPYRVICDHVRSAAFLIADGVVPGNAGRNYVARMIVRRAARFGSKIGLNEPFLAKVAQAVIDYYGDFYPELKKAQPAILDNLTREEVRFARTVEGGTAHLENLLSDLRASNQTVLDGHKAFDLYATYGLPFEISRDIAREQGLDVDEAGFTAAKEEHAKASGGGKAMGKLGGEDAEYFAGILKDLQAKGKLGKDGVEYDPYNGTDVARYSNLEVLALVVGGQSVDSAKLDDQVEVILPKTGFYIEAGGQVNDTGFIRGEGWEIEVTGIRRASAGVIVHIGEVIAGHPKVGDKATAEVDATRRHDIMRNHTATHLLHKALHEVLSDQAKQAGSLVSPTHLRFDFNHPEAMTADQIERVERMVNEAVAMDMPVVKVTKSLDEAKKEGAMALFGEKYGETVRTISIMEDDKDKYSYELCGGTHLERTSDVGAFIIVSESSAAAGVRRIEAVTGRGAYDLIQKRFKTLKQTAGSLKTSLDEVPAKVDALQDEVSELKKELANLRTQSA
;
A
#
# COMPACT_ATOMS: atom_id res chain seq x y z
N ASN A 1 -17.38 13.90 -31.86
CA ASN A 1 -18.40 14.21 -30.85
C ASN A 1 -18.81 12.93 -30.15
N VAL A 2 -18.94 12.98 -28.85
CA VAL A 2 -19.45 11.90 -28.00
C VAL A 2 -20.81 12.33 -27.46
N PHE A 3 -21.79 11.45 -27.54
CA PHE A 3 -23.13 11.67 -26.98
C PHE A 3 -23.27 10.81 -25.73
N ILE A 4 -23.41 11.44 -24.57
CA ILE A 4 -23.62 10.75 -23.29
C ILE A 4 -25.10 10.84 -22.97
N GLN A 5 -25.80 9.70 -22.98
CA GLN A 5 -27.24 9.62 -22.83
C GLN A 5 -27.69 8.78 -21.64
N TYR A 6 -26.81 7.91 -21.12
CA TYR A 6 -27.14 6.93 -20.09
C TYR A 6 -26.05 6.85 -19.03
N ASN A 7 -26.44 6.57 -17.79
CA ASN A 7 -25.56 6.05 -16.75
C ASN A 7 -25.53 4.53 -16.87
N LEU A 8 -24.35 3.94 -16.81
CA LEU A 8 -24.15 2.50 -16.66
C LEU A 8 -23.85 2.20 -15.18
N PHE A 9 -24.66 1.37 -14.55
CA PHE A 9 -24.47 0.91 -13.18
C PHE A 9 -23.68 -0.40 -13.15
N ASP A 10 -23.11 -0.74 -11.99
CA ASP A 10 -22.28 -1.94 -11.79
C ASP A 10 -23.04 -3.25 -12.07
N ASP A 11 -24.37 -3.22 -11.97
CA ASP A 11 -25.28 -4.34 -12.33
C ASP A 11 -25.56 -4.44 -13.84
N GLY A 12 -24.94 -3.59 -14.67
CA GLY A 12 -25.13 -3.54 -16.11
C GLY A 12 -26.37 -2.78 -16.57
N ARG A 13 -27.16 -2.22 -15.67
CA ARG A 13 -28.37 -1.44 -15.98
C ARG A 13 -27.99 -0.09 -16.57
N LEU A 14 -28.66 0.29 -17.66
CA LEU A 14 -28.58 1.61 -18.29
C LEU A 14 -29.76 2.47 -17.88
N GLU A 15 -29.52 3.61 -17.27
CA GLU A 15 -30.53 4.59 -16.89
C GLU A 15 -30.34 5.88 -17.71
N PRO A 16 -31.37 6.41 -18.36
CA PRO A 16 -31.26 7.65 -19.11
C PRO A 16 -30.85 8.82 -18.21
N LEU A 17 -29.92 9.65 -18.68
CA LEU A 17 -29.59 10.90 -18.02
C LEU A 17 -30.77 11.89 -18.07
N PRO A 18 -30.95 12.73 -17.04
CA PRO A 18 -31.97 13.78 -17.03
C PRO A 18 -31.82 14.77 -18.18
N ALA A 19 -30.61 14.98 -18.65
CA ALA A 19 -30.27 15.80 -19.83
C ALA A 19 -29.29 15.06 -20.71
N LYS A 20 -29.43 15.25 -22.02
CA LYS A 20 -28.46 14.71 -22.98
C LYS A 20 -27.25 15.63 -23.03
N HIS A 21 -26.06 15.03 -22.93
CA HIS A 21 -24.80 15.75 -22.99
C HIS A 21 -24.09 15.45 -24.31
N VAL A 22 -23.48 16.48 -24.87
CA VAL A 22 -22.60 16.35 -26.04
C VAL A 22 -21.22 16.84 -25.65
N ASP A 23 -20.23 15.98 -25.83
CA ASP A 23 -18.85 16.34 -25.62
C ASP A 23 -18.04 16.14 -26.90
N THR A 24 -16.88 16.74 -26.98
CA THR A 24 -15.95 16.59 -28.09
C THR A 24 -14.64 16.03 -27.59
N GLY A 25 -14.14 15.01 -28.29
CA GLY A 25 -12.84 14.43 -28.02
C GLY A 25 -12.06 14.24 -29.32
N MET A 26 -10.75 14.46 -29.27
CA MET A 26 -9.84 14.26 -30.38
C MET A 26 -8.50 13.75 -29.88
N GLY A 27 -7.92 12.77 -30.59
CA GLY A 27 -6.55 12.35 -30.30
C GLY A 27 -5.56 13.46 -30.71
N PHE A 28 -4.81 13.96 -29.73
CA PHE A 28 -3.84 15.04 -29.95
C PHE A 28 -2.81 14.66 -31.02
N GLU A 29 -2.21 13.50 -30.92
CA GLU A 29 -1.23 12.99 -31.89
C GLU A 29 -1.84 12.80 -33.26
N ARG A 30 -3.12 12.44 -33.37
CA ARG A 30 -3.81 12.28 -34.65
C ARG A 30 -4.00 13.61 -35.36
N ILE A 31 -4.41 14.66 -34.65
CA ILE A 31 -4.57 15.98 -35.28
C ILE A 31 -3.22 16.56 -35.65
N VAL A 32 -2.18 16.38 -34.83
CA VAL A 32 -0.82 16.82 -35.15
C VAL A 32 -0.29 16.10 -36.38
N SER A 33 -0.52 14.80 -36.57
CA SER A 33 -0.10 14.07 -37.76
C SER A 33 -0.77 14.60 -39.03
N VAL A 34 -2.05 14.99 -38.94
CA VAL A 34 -2.76 15.61 -40.06
C VAL A 34 -2.19 17.00 -40.38
N LEU A 35 -1.95 17.83 -39.36
CA LEU A 35 -1.41 19.18 -39.53
C LEU A 35 0.03 19.17 -40.10
N GLN A 36 0.84 18.18 -39.70
CA GLN A 36 2.20 18.00 -40.21
C GLN A 36 2.28 17.22 -41.53
N GLY A 37 1.15 16.70 -42.02
CA GLY A 37 1.07 15.99 -43.30
C GLY A 37 1.80 14.65 -43.30
N VAL A 38 1.91 13.99 -42.13
CA VAL A 38 2.57 12.69 -42.01
C VAL A 38 1.54 11.55 -41.89
N ASP A 39 1.93 10.36 -42.33
CA ASP A 39 1.07 9.16 -42.40
C ASP A 39 1.03 8.32 -41.09
N SER A 40 1.72 8.78 -40.05
CA SER A 40 1.76 8.11 -38.74
C SER A 40 1.96 9.12 -37.62
N ASN A 41 1.25 8.93 -36.50
CA ASN A 41 1.44 9.73 -35.27
C ASN A 41 2.90 9.72 -34.80
N TYR A 42 3.59 8.60 -34.98
CA TYR A 42 4.99 8.40 -34.57
C TYR A 42 6.03 9.09 -35.46
N LYS A 43 5.60 9.68 -36.59
CA LYS A 43 6.46 10.50 -37.45
C LYS A 43 6.32 12.00 -37.15
N THR A 44 5.49 12.36 -36.20
CA THR A 44 5.35 13.75 -35.74
C THR A 44 6.51 14.13 -34.82
N ASP A 45 6.72 15.42 -34.64
CA ASP A 45 7.70 15.98 -33.70
C ASP A 45 7.40 15.61 -32.22
N LEU A 46 6.17 15.22 -31.92
CA LEU A 46 5.78 14.72 -30.59
C LEU A 46 6.57 13.48 -30.15
N PHE A 47 7.19 12.75 -31.06
CA PHE A 47 8.00 11.56 -30.76
C PHE A 47 9.50 11.83 -30.97
N ALA A 48 9.99 12.96 -30.44
CA ALA A 48 11.41 13.34 -30.49
C ALA A 48 12.37 12.23 -30.00
N GLY A 49 11.93 11.40 -29.02
CA GLY A 49 12.68 10.22 -28.57
C GLY A 49 13.00 9.20 -29.67
N SER A 50 12.28 9.20 -30.82
CA SER A 50 12.61 8.31 -31.94
C SER A 50 13.95 8.64 -32.60
N LEU A 51 14.31 9.91 -32.63
CA LEU A 51 15.60 10.37 -33.12
C LEU A 51 16.73 9.92 -32.20
N GLU A 52 16.49 9.96 -30.89
CA GLU A 52 17.46 9.46 -29.89
C GLU A 52 17.66 7.95 -30.03
N VAL A 53 16.60 7.15 -30.12
CA VAL A 53 16.72 5.70 -30.37
C VAL A 53 17.48 5.40 -31.65
N ARG A 54 17.22 6.15 -32.73
CA ARG A 54 17.96 6.00 -33.97
C ARG A 54 19.44 6.36 -33.82
N SER A 55 19.76 7.41 -33.09
CA SER A 55 21.14 7.79 -32.78
C SER A 55 21.86 6.69 -31.98
N LEU A 56 21.20 6.10 -31.01
CA LEU A 56 21.76 5.02 -30.16
C LEU A 56 22.01 3.73 -30.96
N THR A 57 21.16 3.40 -31.93
CA THR A 57 21.33 2.20 -32.79
C THR A 57 22.31 2.42 -33.94
N GLY A 58 22.56 3.67 -34.34
CA GLY A 58 23.31 3.99 -35.53
C GLY A 58 22.58 3.66 -36.84
N HIS A 59 21.30 3.28 -36.79
CA HIS A 59 20.51 2.93 -37.98
C HIS A 59 20.20 4.16 -38.83
N SER A 60 20.25 3.99 -40.14
CA SER A 60 19.73 4.99 -41.10
C SER A 60 18.20 5.11 -40.95
N GLU A 61 17.63 6.20 -41.41
CA GLU A 61 16.18 6.41 -41.43
C GLU A 61 15.45 5.29 -42.20
N LYS A 62 16.04 4.84 -43.32
CA LYS A 62 15.49 3.73 -44.11
C LYS A 62 15.43 2.41 -43.32
N GLU A 63 16.47 2.08 -42.58
CA GLU A 63 16.51 0.89 -41.73
C GLU A 63 15.52 1.01 -40.56
N MET A 64 15.43 2.16 -39.92
CA MET A 64 14.44 2.45 -38.89
C MET A 64 13.01 2.24 -39.42
N LEU A 65 12.67 2.83 -40.56
CA LEU A 65 11.33 2.72 -41.15
C LEU A 65 11.00 1.31 -41.65
N ALA A 66 12.00 0.53 -42.09
CA ALA A 66 11.82 -0.87 -42.46
C ALA A 66 11.45 -1.76 -41.28
N ASN A 67 11.89 -1.43 -40.07
CA ASN A 67 11.56 -2.13 -38.82
C ASN A 67 11.08 -1.14 -37.76
N PHE A 68 10.00 -0.40 -38.03
CA PHE A 68 9.58 0.76 -37.24
C PHE A 68 8.90 0.40 -35.90
N THR A 69 8.39 -0.83 -35.75
CA THR A 69 7.66 -1.23 -34.55
C THR A 69 8.47 -1.07 -33.24
N PRO A 70 9.73 -1.53 -33.12
CA PRO A 70 10.53 -1.30 -31.93
C PRO A 70 10.65 0.18 -31.55
N TYR A 71 10.90 1.05 -32.52
CA TYR A 71 11.03 2.49 -32.28
C TYR A 71 9.75 3.11 -31.74
N ARG A 72 8.60 2.72 -32.32
CA ARG A 72 7.28 3.19 -31.83
C ARG A 72 7.03 2.77 -30.39
N VAL A 73 7.28 1.48 -30.09
CA VAL A 73 7.06 0.95 -28.74
C VAL A 73 7.96 1.63 -27.72
N ILE A 74 9.26 1.77 -28.02
CA ILE A 74 10.21 2.42 -27.12
C ILE A 74 9.79 3.85 -26.83
N CYS A 75 9.54 4.65 -27.88
CA CYS A 75 9.21 6.08 -27.73
C CYS A 75 7.89 6.30 -26.99
N ASP A 76 6.86 5.54 -27.31
CA ASP A 76 5.56 5.63 -26.67
C ASP A 76 5.63 5.24 -25.17
N HIS A 77 6.29 4.13 -24.89
CA HIS A 77 6.36 3.60 -23.53
C HIS A 77 7.29 4.41 -22.63
N VAL A 78 8.42 4.91 -23.15
CA VAL A 78 9.33 5.75 -22.36
C VAL A 78 8.68 7.10 -22.07
N ARG A 79 8.00 7.71 -23.05
CA ARG A 79 7.24 8.94 -22.82
C ARG A 79 6.18 8.72 -21.75
N SER A 80 5.36 7.69 -21.88
CA SER A 80 4.32 7.36 -20.89
C SER A 80 4.92 7.09 -19.51
N ALA A 81 6.03 6.34 -19.42
CA ALA A 81 6.70 6.05 -18.16
C ALA A 81 7.29 7.32 -17.51
N ALA A 82 7.86 8.25 -18.29
CA ALA A 82 8.37 9.50 -17.78
C ALA A 82 7.27 10.34 -17.10
N PHE A 83 6.11 10.49 -17.72
CA PHE A 83 4.96 11.18 -17.12
C PHE A 83 4.40 10.44 -15.91
N LEU A 84 4.26 9.11 -15.98
CA LEU A 84 3.80 8.31 -14.83
C LEU A 84 4.71 8.47 -13.62
N ILE A 85 6.04 8.46 -13.81
CA ILE A 85 7.00 8.62 -12.72
C ILE A 85 6.96 10.06 -12.19
N ALA A 86 6.83 11.06 -13.05
CA ALA A 86 6.64 12.45 -12.61
C ALA A 86 5.41 12.62 -11.72
N ASP A 87 4.32 11.90 -12.03
CA ASP A 87 3.09 11.86 -11.23
C ASP A 87 3.19 10.93 -10.00
N GLY A 88 4.37 10.35 -9.72
CA GLY A 88 4.63 9.49 -8.57
C GLY A 88 4.20 8.03 -8.75
N VAL A 89 3.93 7.58 -9.98
CA VAL A 89 3.65 6.17 -10.30
C VAL A 89 4.94 5.49 -10.74
N VAL A 90 5.65 4.88 -9.79
CA VAL A 90 6.91 4.17 -10.06
C VAL A 90 6.68 2.69 -10.39
N PRO A 91 7.60 2.01 -11.12
CA PRO A 91 7.49 0.59 -11.43
C PRO A 91 7.31 -0.29 -10.19
N GLY A 92 6.25 -1.10 -10.15
CA GLY A 92 5.91 -1.94 -8.99
C GLY A 92 5.18 -3.23 -9.37
N ASN A 93 4.66 -3.99 -8.37
CA ASN A 93 4.05 -5.31 -8.57
C ASN A 93 2.52 -5.30 -8.63
N ALA A 94 1.85 -4.20 -8.30
CA ALA A 94 0.40 -4.14 -8.20
C ALA A 94 -0.18 -2.85 -8.80
N GLY A 95 -1.44 -2.93 -9.21
CA GLY A 95 -2.21 -1.77 -9.69
C GLY A 95 -1.51 -1.01 -10.82
N ARG A 96 -1.57 0.31 -10.78
CA ARG A 96 -0.95 1.20 -11.78
C ARG A 96 0.58 1.10 -11.83
N ASN A 97 1.22 0.79 -10.70
CA ASN A 97 2.66 0.60 -10.61
C ASN A 97 3.11 -0.63 -11.42
N TYR A 98 2.27 -1.69 -11.48
CA TYR A 98 2.50 -2.84 -12.35
C TYR A 98 2.42 -2.44 -13.84
N VAL A 99 1.47 -1.59 -14.21
CA VAL A 99 1.36 -1.08 -15.59
C VAL A 99 2.63 -0.29 -15.95
N ALA A 100 3.09 0.61 -15.07
CA ALA A 100 4.34 1.35 -15.27
C ALA A 100 5.53 0.40 -15.47
N ARG A 101 5.66 -0.63 -14.63
CA ARG A 101 6.69 -1.67 -14.77
C ARG A 101 6.60 -2.40 -16.11
N MET A 102 5.41 -2.81 -16.50
CA MET A 102 5.16 -3.57 -17.73
C MET A 102 5.58 -2.79 -18.98
N ILE A 103 5.22 -1.49 -19.09
CA ILE A 103 5.60 -0.67 -20.25
C ILE A 103 7.11 -0.42 -20.31
N VAL A 104 7.79 -0.20 -19.15
CA VAL A 104 9.25 -0.06 -19.09
C VAL A 104 9.94 -1.34 -19.58
N ARG A 105 9.54 -2.50 -19.05
CA ARG A 105 10.10 -3.81 -19.45
C ARG A 105 9.85 -4.12 -20.93
N ARG A 106 8.67 -3.76 -21.43
CA ARG A 106 8.36 -3.93 -22.85
C ARG A 106 9.23 -3.05 -23.73
N ALA A 107 9.47 -1.80 -23.34
CA ALA A 107 10.39 -0.91 -24.05
C ALA A 107 11.83 -1.48 -24.07
N ALA A 108 12.34 -1.94 -22.93
CA ALA A 108 13.66 -2.56 -22.84
C ALA A 108 13.80 -3.79 -23.75
N ARG A 109 12.79 -4.69 -23.75
CA ARG A 109 12.76 -5.86 -24.64
C ARG A 109 12.80 -5.47 -26.12
N PHE A 110 12.05 -4.44 -26.53
CA PHE A 110 12.09 -3.98 -27.91
C PHE A 110 13.43 -3.32 -28.28
N GLY A 111 14.14 -2.75 -27.30
CA GLY A 111 15.52 -2.29 -27.47
C GLY A 111 16.47 -3.41 -27.85
N SER A 112 16.40 -4.54 -27.15
CA SER A 112 17.24 -5.72 -27.45
C SER A 112 17.00 -6.25 -28.89
N LYS A 113 15.78 -6.13 -29.43
CA LYS A 113 15.46 -6.52 -30.82
C LYS A 113 16.13 -5.66 -31.89
N ILE A 114 16.61 -4.48 -31.54
CA ILE A 114 17.32 -3.55 -32.45
C ILE A 114 18.77 -3.32 -32.01
N GLY A 115 19.31 -4.23 -31.16
CA GLY A 115 20.72 -4.25 -30.77
C GLY A 115 21.10 -3.38 -29.58
N LEU A 116 20.13 -2.78 -28.87
CA LEU A 116 20.36 -2.03 -27.64
C LEU A 116 20.33 -3.01 -26.43
N ASN A 117 21.50 -3.53 -26.07
CA ASN A 117 21.65 -4.52 -24.99
C ASN A 117 22.13 -3.90 -23.66
N GLU A 118 22.65 -2.66 -23.70
CA GLU A 118 23.00 -1.88 -22.52
C GLU A 118 21.85 -0.97 -22.12
N PRO A 119 21.74 -0.53 -20.85
CA PRO A 119 20.68 0.37 -20.40
C PRO A 119 20.63 1.67 -21.24
N PHE A 120 19.50 1.94 -21.84
CA PHE A 120 19.31 3.05 -22.78
C PHE A 120 18.04 3.88 -22.52
N LEU A 121 17.06 3.36 -21.78
CA LEU A 121 15.75 4.01 -21.60
C LEU A 121 15.86 5.40 -20.97
N ALA A 122 16.82 5.59 -20.05
CA ALA A 122 17.08 6.90 -19.44
C ALA A 122 17.53 7.95 -20.47
N LYS A 123 18.30 7.56 -21.49
CA LYS A 123 18.74 8.49 -22.55
C LYS A 123 17.53 8.93 -23.40
N VAL A 124 16.64 7.99 -23.73
CA VAL A 124 15.41 8.30 -24.46
C VAL A 124 14.48 9.18 -23.61
N ALA A 125 14.38 8.92 -22.29
CA ALA A 125 13.61 9.75 -21.36
C ALA A 125 14.19 11.17 -21.23
N GLN A 126 15.51 11.34 -21.29
CA GLN A 126 16.12 12.66 -21.30
C GLN A 126 15.64 13.47 -22.51
N ALA A 127 15.60 12.88 -23.72
CA ALA A 127 15.05 13.56 -24.89
C ALA A 127 13.57 13.92 -24.76
N VAL A 128 12.78 13.10 -24.05
CA VAL A 128 11.39 13.42 -23.69
C VAL A 128 11.32 14.62 -22.74
N ILE A 129 12.14 14.64 -21.69
CA ILE A 129 12.20 15.72 -20.71
C ILE A 129 12.63 17.03 -21.36
N ASP A 130 13.63 16.97 -22.24
CA ASP A 130 14.14 18.15 -22.96
C ASP A 130 13.08 18.73 -23.90
N TYR A 131 12.30 17.88 -24.56
CA TYR A 131 11.26 18.32 -25.49
C TYR A 131 10.00 18.85 -24.79
N TYR A 132 9.52 18.13 -23.75
CA TYR A 132 8.26 18.43 -23.10
C TYR A 132 8.38 19.30 -21.85
N GLY A 133 9.56 19.39 -21.24
CA GLY A 133 9.75 19.96 -19.90
C GLY A 133 9.50 21.46 -19.79
N ASP A 134 9.43 22.22 -20.90
CA ASP A 134 9.02 23.63 -20.88
C ASP A 134 7.50 23.78 -20.72
N PHE A 135 6.73 22.84 -21.27
CA PHE A 135 5.26 22.80 -21.15
C PHE A 135 4.80 22.05 -19.89
N TYR A 136 5.58 21.08 -19.44
CA TYR A 136 5.30 20.22 -18.30
C TYR A 136 6.48 20.31 -17.31
N PRO A 137 6.55 21.38 -16.47
CA PRO A 137 7.68 21.62 -15.56
C PRO A 137 7.93 20.49 -14.57
N GLU A 138 6.89 19.70 -14.25
CA GLU A 138 6.97 18.50 -13.40
C GLU A 138 7.95 17.46 -13.94
N LEU A 139 8.13 17.34 -15.24
CA LEU A 139 9.11 16.44 -15.84
C LEU A 139 10.54 16.87 -15.49
N LYS A 140 10.84 18.18 -15.54
CA LYS A 140 12.16 18.71 -15.13
C LYS A 140 12.38 18.56 -13.64
N LYS A 141 11.36 18.84 -12.83
CA LYS A 141 11.42 18.67 -11.38
C LYS A 141 11.68 17.22 -10.98
N ALA A 142 11.04 16.27 -11.66
CA ALA A 142 11.16 14.83 -11.39
C ALA A 142 12.30 14.16 -12.19
N GLN A 143 13.08 14.88 -12.98
CA GLN A 143 14.12 14.33 -13.86
C GLN A 143 15.04 13.30 -13.18
N PRO A 144 15.65 13.57 -12.01
CA PRO A 144 16.50 12.58 -11.36
C PRO A 144 15.76 11.28 -11.04
N ALA A 145 14.50 11.37 -10.56
CA ALA A 145 13.68 10.23 -10.24
C ALA A 145 13.28 9.43 -11.50
N ILE A 146 12.95 10.11 -12.59
CA ILE A 146 12.61 9.48 -13.88
C ILE A 146 13.79 8.65 -14.41
N LEU A 147 14.96 9.28 -14.52
CA LEU A 147 16.15 8.63 -15.08
C LEU A 147 16.61 7.45 -14.23
N ASP A 148 16.59 7.60 -12.91
CA ASP A 148 16.99 6.57 -11.95
C ASP A 148 16.02 5.37 -11.97
N ASN A 149 14.69 5.60 -11.88
CA ASN A 149 13.71 4.52 -11.90
C ASN A 149 13.74 3.73 -13.23
N LEU A 150 13.91 4.40 -14.37
CA LEU A 150 14.01 3.72 -15.65
C LEU A 150 15.27 2.86 -15.72
N THR A 151 16.45 3.42 -15.36
CA THR A 151 17.72 2.69 -15.37
C THR A 151 17.66 1.47 -14.44
N ARG A 152 17.16 1.64 -13.22
CA ARG A 152 17.06 0.53 -12.25
C ARG A 152 16.12 -0.58 -12.71
N GLU A 153 14.95 -0.23 -13.24
CA GLU A 153 13.99 -1.25 -13.71
C GLU A 153 14.52 -1.96 -14.97
N GLU A 154 15.23 -1.26 -15.85
CA GLU A 154 15.88 -1.82 -17.03
C GLU A 154 16.99 -2.81 -16.65
N VAL A 155 17.90 -2.43 -15.75
CA VAL A 155 18.96 -3.30 -15.23
C VAL A 155 18.38 -4.52 -14.50
N ARG A 156 17.35 -4.32 -13.68
CA ARG A 156 16.65 -5.41 -13.00
C ARG A 156 16.00 -6.37 -13.99
N PHE A 157 15.39 -5.83 -15.04
CA PHE A 157 14.73 -6.63 -16.07
C PHE A 157 15.72 -7.43 -16.90
N ALA A 158 16.88 -6.88 -17.26
CA ALA A 158 17.92 -7.60 -17.97
C ALA A 158 18.32 -8.90 -17.23
N ARG A 159 18.54 -8.82 -15.91
CA ARG A 159 18.81 -10.00 -15.07
C ARG A 159 17.63 -11.00 -15.04
N THR A 160 16.41 -10.50 -15.03
CA THR A 160 15.18 -11.33 -15.04
C THR A 160 14.99 -12.05 -16.37
N VAL A 161 15.29 -11.35 -17.48
CA VAL A 161 15.09 -11.88 -18.85
C VAL A 161 16.03 -13.04 -19.13
N GLU A 162 17.28 -12.99 -18.69
CA GLU A 162 18.23 -14.10 -18.92
C GLU A 162 17.72 -15.44 -18.36
N GLY A 163 17.20 -15.46 -17.13
CA GLY A 163 16.66 -16.68 -16.51
C GLY A 163 15.25 -17.03 -16.99
N GLY A 164 14.35 -16.07 -17.03
CA GLY A 164 12.93 -16.29 -17.34
C GLY A 164 12.66 -16.63 -18.81
N THR A 165 13.37 -15.99 -19.73
CA THR A 165 13.21 -16.25 -21.18
C THR A 165 13.74 -17.62 -21.57
N ALA A 166 14.90 -18.03 -21.04
CA ALA A 166 15.42 -19.38 -21.29
C ALA A 166 14.46 -20.45 -20.81
N HIS A 167 13.85 -20.26 -19.63
CA HIS A 167 12.86 -21.21 -19.11
C HIS A 167 11.58 -21.21 -19.93
N LEU A 168 11.08 -20.05 -20.36
CA LEU A 168 9.93 -19.94 -21.27
C LEU A 168 10.21 -20.65 -22.61
N GLU A 169 11.38 -20.46 -23.20
CA GLU A 169 11.73 -21.11 -24.47
C GLU A 169 11.75 -22.64 -24.37
N ASN A 170 12.23 -23.19 -23.25
CA ASN A 170 12.13 -24.62 -22.98
C ASN A 170 10.66 -25.07 -22.92
N LEU A 171 9.79 -24.35 -22.20
CA LEU A 171 8.36 -24.65 -22.13
C LEU A 171 7.67 -24.58 -23.51
N LEU A 172 8.01 -23.59 -24.33
CA LEU A 172 7.47 -23.46 -25.69
C LEU A 172 7.99 -24.55 -26.62
N SER A 173 9.23 -25.00 -26.45
CA SER A 173 9.80 -26.15 -27.17
C SER A 173 9.06 -27.45 -26.83
N ASP A 174 8.81 -27.68 -25.54
CA ASP A 174 8.05 -28.87 -25.06
C ASP A 174 6.61 -28.86 -25.58
N LEU A 175 5.97 -27.66 -25.63
CA LEU A 175 4.65 -27.49 -26.23
C LEU A 175 4.61 -27.94 -27.70
N ARG A 176 5.60 -27.49 -28.49
CA ARG A 176 5.70 -27.89 -29.92
C ARG A 176 5.92 -29.40 -30.07
N ALA A 177 6.79 -29.97 -29.24
CA ALA A 177 7.07 -31.39 -29.26
C ALA A 177 5.82 -32.24 -28.96
N SER A 178 4.89 -31.69 -28.15
CA SER A 178 3.61 -32.32 -27.81
C SER A 178 2.44 -31.91 -28.71
N ASN A 179 2.68 -31.17 -29.81
CA ASN A 179 1.65 -30.60 -30.69
C ASN A 179 0.58 -29.75 -29.97
N GLN A 180 0.93 -29.14 -28.87
CA GLN A 180 0.09 -28.16 -28.17
C GLN A 180 0.40 -26.75 -28.64
N THR A 181 -0.59 -25.87 -28.61
CA THR A 181 -0.46 -24.49 -29.09
C THR A 181 -0.65 -23.43 -28.00
N VAL A 182 -1.07 -23.84 -26.79
CA VAL A 182 -1.36 -22.94 -25.68
C VAL A 182 -0.57 -23.37 -24.45
N LEU A 183 0.25 -22.46 -23.92
CA LEU A 183 0.99 -22.66 -22.67
C LEU A 183 0.01 -22.58 -21.49
N ASP A 184 0.09 -23.54 -20.59
CA ASP A 184 -0.70 -23.61 -19.37
C ASP A 184 -0.51 -22.38 -18.49
N GLY A 185 -1.62 -21.84 -17.96
CA GLY A 185 -1.63 -20.61 -17.19
C GLY A 185 -0.88 -20.69 -15.85
N HIS A 186 -0.86 -21.85 -15.17
CA HIS A 186 -0.08 -22.04 -13.95
C HIS A 186 1.42 -21.98 -14.23
N LYS A 187 1.89 -22.59 -15.33
CA LYS A 187 3.29 -22.48 -15.76
C LYS A 187 3.68 -21.07 -16.12
N ALA A 188 2.78 -20.32 -16.75
CA ALA A 188 2.98 -18.90 -17.02
C ALA A 188 3.01 -18.07 -15.72
N PHE A 189 2.22 -18.45 -14.71
CA PHE A 189 2.26 -17.83 -13.40
C PHE A 189 3.56 -18.14 -12.65
N ASP A 190 4.10 -19.33 -12.75
CA ASP A 190 5.41 -19.68 -12.19
C ASP A 190 6.54 -18.85 -12.79
N LEU A 191 6.50 -18.58 -14.10
CA LEU A 191 7.43 -17.65 -14.77
C LEU A 191 7.33 -16.23 -14.19
N TYR A 192 6.11 -15.78 -13.92
CA TYR A 192 5.88 -14.48 -13.31
C TYR A 192 6.32 -14.43 -11.84
N ALA A 193 5.93 -15.42 -11.03
CA ALA A 193 6.17 -15.42 -9.58
C ALA A 193 7.64 -15.70 -9.23
N THR A 194 8.28 -16.64 -9.93
CA THR A 194 9.63 -17.12 -9.63
C THR A 194 10.71 -16.32 -10.37
N TYR A 195 10.50 -16.07 -11.66
CA TYR A 195 11.49 -15.39 -12.50
C TYR A 195 11.16 -13.92 -12.77
N GLY A 196 9.99 -13.43 -12.33
CA GLY A 196 9.57 -12.04 -12.52
C GLY A 196 9.27 -11.68 -13.98
N LEU A 197 9.07 -12.66 -14.88
CA LEU A 197 8.74 -12.44 -16.28
C LEU A 197 7.24 -12.09 -16.41
N PRO A 198 6.87 -10.86 -16.82
CA PRO A 198 5.47 -10.47 -16.92
C PRO A 198 4.68 -11.35 -17.89
N PHE A 199 3.41 -11.62 -17.56
CA PHE A 199 2.51 -12.41 -18.39
C PHE A 199 2.45 -11.92 -19.84
N GLU A 200 2.35 -10.61 -20.02
CA GLU A 200 2.25 -9.97 -21.34
C GLU A 200 3.50 -10.22 -22.17
N ILE A 201 4.68 -10.26 -21.54
CA ILE A 201 5.95 -10.56 -22.22
C ILE A 201 6.01 -12.05 -22.59
N SER A 202 5.60 -12.95 -21.70
CA SER A 202 5.50 -14.38 -21.98
C SER A 202 4.54 -14.65 -23.14
N ARG A 203 3.38 -13.98 -23.16
CA ARG A 203 2.40 -14.06 -24.23
C ARG A 203 2.94 -13.49 -25.56
N ASP A 204 3.61 -12.34 -25.53
CA ASP A 204 4.21 -11.74 -26.74
C ASP A 204 5.26 -12.68 -27.35
N ILE A 205 6.11 -13.31 -26.52
CA ILE A 205 7.12 -14.27 -26.98
C ILE A 205 6.45 -15.53 -27.56
N ALA A 206 5.43 -16.05 -26.91
CA ALA A 206 4.68 -17.22 -27.41
C ALA A 206 4.03 -16.92 -28.76
N ARG A 207 3.35 -15.77 -28.90
CA ARG A 207 2.69 -15.35 -30.15
C ARG A 207 3.65 -15.08 -31.30
N GLU A 208 4.85 -14.58 -31.05
CA GLU A 208 5.90 -14.44 -32.05
C GLU A 208 6.32 -15.81 -32.64
N GLN A 209 6.08 -16.88 -31.89
CA GLN A 209 6.39 -18.24 -32.29
C GLN A 209 5.14 -19.05 -32.74
N GLY A 210 3.99 -18.38 -32.93
CA GLY A 210 2.74 -19.00 -33.36
C GLY A 210 2.00 -19.79 -32.27
N LEU A 211 2.35 -19.56 -31.00
CA LEU A 211 1.74 -20.16 -29.81
C LEU A 211 0.97 -19.11 -29.02
N ASP A 212 0.18 -19.52 -28.01
CA ASP A 212 -0.49 -18.59 -27.09
C ASP A 212 -0.32 -19.03 -25.64
N VAL A 213 -0.84 -18.26 -24.68
CA VAL A 213 -0.78 -18.52 -23.25
C VAL A 213 -2.19 -18.46 -22.66
N ASP A 214 -2.54 -19.39 -21.78
CA ASP A 214 -3.82 -19.43 -21.07
C ASP A 214 -3.90 -18.30 -20.03
N GLU A 215 -4.57 -17.20 -20.40
CA GLU A 215 -4.77 -16.03 -19.56
C GLU A 215 -5.73 -16.30 -18.40
N ALA A 216 -6.75 -17.15 -18.61
CA ALA A 216 -7.71 -17.49 -17.57
C ALA A 216 -7.06 -18.33 -16.47
N GLY A 217 -6.26 -19.34 -16.85
CA GLY A 217 -5.49 -20.16 -15.91
C GLY A 217 -4.42 -19.35 -15.17
N PHE A 218 -3.76 -18.39 -15.83
CA PHE A 218 -2.83 -17.47 -15.17
C PHE A 218 -3.53 -16.63 -14.10
N THR A 219 -4.70 -16.08 -14.43
CA THR A 219 -5.49 -15.25 -13.48
C THR A 219 -5.93 -16.08 -12.28
N ALA A 220 -6.41 -17.30 -12.50
CA ALA A 220 -6.79 -18.23 -11.44
C ALA A 220 -5.61 -18.57 -10.51
N ALA A 221 -4.45 -18.91 -11.08
CA ALA A 221 -3.23 -19.20 -10.31
C ALA A 221 -2.77 -17.99 -9.47
N LYS A 222 -2.88 -16.79 -10.03
CA LYS A 222 -2.57 -15.53 -9.31
C LYS A 222 -3.51 -15.29 -8.14
N GLU A 223 -4.81 -15.55 -8.29
CA GLU A 223 -5.80 -15.44 -7.23
C GLU A 223 -5.60 -16.49 -6.13
N GLU A 224 -5.29 -17.73 -6.49
CA GLU A 224 -4.96 -18.79 -5.53
C GLU A 224 -3.73 -18.44 -4.71
N HIS A 225 -2.68 -17.95 -5.35
CA HIS A 225 -1.47 -17.50 -4.67
C HIS A 225 -1.75 -16.30 -3.75
N ALA A 226 -2.58 -15.35 -4.17
CA ALA A 226 -2.99 -14.22 -3.34
C ALA A 226 -3.78 -14.66 -2.10
N LYS A 227 -4.66 -15.66 -2.24
CA LYS A 227 -5.38 -16.26 -1.10
C LYS A 227 -4.44 -17.00 -0.14
N ALA A 228 -3.48 -17.77 -0.67
CA ALA A 228 -2.49 -18.50 0.11
C ALA A 228 -1.51 -17.59 0.86
N SER A 229 -1.15 -16.45 0.28
CA SER A 229 -0.24 -15.46 0.88
C SER A 229 -0.92 -14.44 1.82
N GLY A 230 -2.19 -14.66 2.24
CA GLY A 230 -2.89 -13.82 3.21
C GLY A 230 -3.47 -12.51 2.65
N GLY A 231 -3.39 -12.27 1.35
CA GLY A 231 -3.88 -11.06 0.68
C GLY A 231 -5.40 -10.95 0.51
N GLY A 232 -6.18 -11.82 1.16
CA GLY A 232 -7.64 -11.90 1.00
C GLY A 232 -8.49 -11.55 2.22
N LYS A 233 -7.91 -11.09 3.34
CA LYS A 233 -8.67 -10.87 4.58
C LYS A 233 -8.70 -9.42 5.10
N ALA A 234 -8.26 -8.45 4.35
CA ALA A 234 -8.29 -7.06 4.76
C ALA A 234 -9.11 -6.22 3.79
N MET A 235 -10.41 -6.35 3.86
CA MET A 235 -11.44 -5.32 3.63
C MET A 235 -12.78 -6.03 3.81
N GLY A 236 -13.43 -5.76 4.95
CA GLY A 236 -14.81 -6.16 5.14
C GLY A 236 -15.64 -5.62 3.98
N LYS A 237 -16.09 -6.51 3.10
CA LYS A 237 -17.09 -6.13 2.10
C LYS A 237 -18.27 -5.49 2.85
N LEU A 238 -18.62 -4.27 2.53
CA LEU A 238 -19.98 -3.77 2.78
C LEU A 238 -20.93 -4.76 2.10
N GLY A 239 -21.70 -5.54 2.90
CA GLY A 239 -22.58 -6.56 2.38
C GLY A 239 -21.96 -7.97 2.46
N GLY A 240 -21.81 -8.51 3.67
CA GLY A 240 -21.73 -9.96 3.89
C GLY A 240 -23.08 -10.61 3.55
N GLU A 241 -23.13 -11.96 3.51
CA GLU A 241 -24.36 -12.74 3.25
C GLU A 241 -25.53 -12.37 4.20
N ASP A 242 -25.24 -11.65 5.30
CA ASP A 242 -26.16 -11.19 6.33
C ASP A 242 -26.61 -9.71 6.18
N ALA A 243 -26.15 -8.98 5.16
CA ALA A 243 -26.46 -7.54 5.00
C ALA A 243 -27.97 -7.26 4.84
N GLU A 244 -28.69 -8.12 4.12
CA GLU A 244 -30.14 -8.01 3.99
C GLU A 244 -30.87 -8.24 5.31
N TYR A 245 -30.39 -9.18 6.11
CA TYR A 245 -30.90 -9.47 7.45
C TYR A 245 -30.79 -8.24 8.35
N PHE A 246 -29.60 -7.63 8.43
CA PHE A 246 -29.39 -6.41 9.22
C PHE A 246 -30.12 -5.19 8.67
N ALA A 247 -30.31 -5.08 7.36
CA ALA A 247 -31.15 -4.05 6.76
C ALA A 247 -32.62 -4.21 7.17
N GLY A 248 -33.10 -5.46 7.36
CA GLY A 248 -34.41 -5.75 7.94
C GLY A 248 -34.53 -5.25 9.38
N ILE A 249 -33.54 -5.56 10.25
CA ILE A 249 -33.48 -5.08 11.63
C ILE A 249 -33.50 -3.54 11.68
N LEU A 250 -32.75 -2.87 10.78
CA LEU A 250 -32.73 -1.41 10.70
C LEU A 250 -34.13 -0.84 10.42
N LYS A 251 -34.84 -1.39 9.42
CA LYS A 251 -36.18 -0.94 9.07
C LYS A 251 -37.14 -1.09 10.26
N ASP A 252 -37.07 -2.19 10.98
CA ASP A 252 -37.91 -2.42 12.17
C ASP A 252 -37.59 -1.43 13.30
N LEU A 253 -36.31 -1.15 13.55
CA LEU A 253 -35.89 -0.19 14.56
C LEU A 253 -36.27 1.24 14.19
N GLN A 254 -36.20 1.60 12.91
CA GLN A 254 -36.64 2.89 12.40
C GLN A 254 -38.18 3.03 12.49
N ALA A 255 -38.94 2.00 12.13
CA ALA A 255 -40.39 1.98 12.27
C ALA A 255 -40.85 2.13 13.73
N LYS A 256 -40.07 1.59 14.69
CA LYS A 256 -40.28 1.74 16.14
C LYS A 256 -39.78 3.08 16.70
N GLY A 257 -39.20 3.95 15.88
CA GLY A 257 -38.62 5.24 16.31
C GLY A 257 -37.36 5.11 17.19
N LYS A 258 -36.70 3.95 17.17
CA LYS A 258 -35.49 3.67 17.97
C LYS A 258 -34.20 4.16 17.30
N LEU A 259 -34.19 4.24 15.98
CA LEU A 259 -33.09 4.78 15.18
C LEU A 259 -33.60 5.84 14.19
N GLY A 260 -32.76 6.84 13.92
CA GLY A 260 -33.01 7.86 12.92
C GLY A 260 -32.79 7.35 11.49
N LYS A 261 -32.97 8.22 10.49
CA LYS A 261 -32.81 7.91 9.06
C LYS A 261 -31.41 7.36 8.75
N ASP A 262 -30.39 7.86 9.40
CA ASP A 262 -29.00 7.49 9.16
C ASP A 262 -28.54 6.24 9.95
N GLY A 263 -29.45 5.66 10.78
CA GLY A 263 -29.19 4.48 11.60
C GLY A 263 -28.41 4.76 12.88
N VAL A 264 -27.43 3.90 13.20
CA VAL A 264 -26.58 4.02 14.40
C VAL A 264 -25.67 5.24 14.28
N GLU A 265 -25.69 6.12 15.30
CA GLU A 265 -24.79 7.27 15.36
C GLU A 265 -23.36 6.80 15.60
N TYR A 266 -22.44 7.16 14.69
CA TYR A 266 -21.04 6.77 14.71
C TYR A 266 -20.15 7.97 15.00
N ASP A 267 -19.54 8.00 16.19
CA ASP A 267 -18.67 9.08 16.61
C ASP A 267 -17.48 8.54 17.43
N PRO A 268 -16.41 8.04 16.77
CA PRO A 268 -15.23 7.50 17.46
C PRO A 268 -14.27 8.61 17.94
N TYR A 269 -14.58 9.89 17.65
CA TYR A 269 -13.68 11.03 17.90
C TYR A 269 -14.11 11.86 19.12
N ASN A 270 -15.29 11.60 19.68
CA ASN A 270 -15.85 12.41 20.75
C ASN A 270 -15.30 11.97 22.11
N GLY A 271 -14.65 12.92 22.80
CA GLY A 271 -14.03 12.70 24.11
C GLY A 271 -12.52 12.48 24.02
N THR A 272 -11.81 12.94 25.04
CA THR A 272 -10.37 13.08 25.05
C THR A 272 -9.64 11.75 24.92
N ASP A 273 -9.84 10.79 25.77
CA ASP A 273 -9.02 9.57 25.74
C ASP A 273 -9.82 8.27 25.67
N VAL A 274 -11.12 8.32 26.06
CA VAL A 274 -11.97 7.12 26.15
C VAL A 274 -13.37 7.43 25.65
N ALA A 275 -13.80 6.79 24.58
CA ALA A 275 -15.19 6.86 24.16
C ALA A 275 -16.03 6.02 25.14
N ARG A 276 -16.81 6.70 25.98
CA ARG A 276 -17.74 6.09 26.92
C ARG A 276 -19.13 6.72 26.76
N TYR A 277 -20.10 5.89 26.40
CA TYR A 277 -21.50 6.30 26.29
C TYR A 277 -22.32 5.53 27.31
N SER A 278 -22.98 6.27 28.20
CA SER A 278 -23.85 5.70 29.24
C SER A 278 -25.33 5.83 28.89
N ASN A 279 -26.16 5.04 29.54
CA ASN A 279 -27.63 5.04 29.40
C ASN A 279 -28.11 4.73 27.97
N LEU A 280 -27.32 3.96 27.21
CA LEU A 280 -27.73 3.46 25.91
C LEU A 280 -28.73 2.32 26.08
N GLU A 281 -29.71 2.22 25.19
CA GLU A 281 -30.63 1.09 25.14
C GLU A 281 -30.06 -0.01 24.24
N VAL A 282 -30.08 -1.27 24.69
CA VAL A 282 -29.79 -2.40 23.82
C VAL A 282 -30.94 -2.57 22.82
N LEU A 283 -30.70 -2.22 21.55
CA LEU A 283 -31.73 -2.19 20.52
C LEU A 283 -31.99 -3.55 19.89
N ALA A 284 -30.95 -4.37 19.74
CA ALA A 284 -31.04 -5.73 19.25
C ALA A 284 -29.88 -6.57 19.74
N LEU A 285 -30.14 -7.87 19.91
CA LEU A 285 -29.16 -8.92 20.18
C LEU A 285 -29.29 -9.98 19.08
N VAL A 286 -28.15 -10.41 18.52
CA VAL A 286 -28.10 -11.49 17.52
C VAL A 286 -27.14 -12.56 18.02
N VAL A 287 -27.62 -13.80 18.13
CA VAL A 287 -26.84 -14.98 18.54
C VAL A 287 -27.00 -16.04 17.46
N GLY A 288 -25.87 -16.59 16.97
CA GLY A 288 -25.91 -17.59 15.91
C GLY A 288 -26.60 -17.13 14.63
N GLY A 289 -26.55 -15.82 14.31
CA GLY A 289 -27.19 -15.22 13.13
C GLY A 289 -28.70 -14.99 13.28
N GLN A 290 -29.28 -15.15 14.47
CA GLN A 290 -30.72 -14.93 14.72
C GLN A 290 -30.94 -13.89 15.82
N SER A 291 -31.94 -13.02 15.65
CA SER A 291 -32.37 -12.08 16.69
C SER A 291 -32.95 -12.83 17.86
N VAL A 292 -32.52 -12.43 19.07
CA VAL A 292 -32.98 -12.98 20.33
C VAL A 292 -33.38 -11.85 21.27
N ASP A 293 -34.33 -12.12 22.19
CA ASP A 293 -34.74 -11.14 23.19
C ASP A 293 -33.72 -11.08 24.36
N SER A 294 -32.95 -12.14 24.58
CA SER A 294 -31.95 -12.24 25.65
C SER A 294 -30.83 -13.19 25.23
N ALA A 295 -29.60 -12.87 25.62
CA ALA A 295 -28.45 -13.76 25.48
C ALA A 295 -28.05 -14.36 26.87
N LYS A 296 -27.26 -15.44 26.82
CA LYS A 296 -26.80 -16.18 28.01
C LYS A 296 -25.31 -16.03 28.17
N LEU A 297 -24.82 -16.38 29.36
CA LEU A 297 -23.38 -16.50 29.62
C LEU A 297 -22.71 -17.38 28.54
N ASP A 298 -21.53 -16.98 28.11
CA ASP A 298 -20.69 -17.60 27.04
C ASP A 298 -21.28 -17.52 25.62
N ASP A 299 -22.45 -16.86 25.41
CA ASP A 299 -22.96 -16.64 24.06
C ASP A 299 -22.07 -15.64 23.30
N GLN A 300 -21.71 -16.00 22.06
CA GLN A 300 -21.16 -15.05 21.10
C GLN A 300 -22.30 -14.20 20.55
N VAL A 301 -22.21 -12.90 20.71
CA VAL A 301 -23.33 -11.98 20.46
C VAL A 301 -22.91 -10.80 19.60
N GLU A 302 -23.81 -10.38 18.71
CA GLU A 302 -23.73 -9.11 18.02
C GLU A 302 -24.79 -8.16 18.60
N VAL A 303 -24.34 -7.00 19.06
CA VAL A 303 -25.17 -6.02 19.79
C VAL A 303 -25.34 -4.77 18.96
N ILE A 304 -26.57 -4.28 18.83
CA ILE A 304 -26.89 -2.98 18.22
C ILE A 304 -27.27 -1.99 19.31
N LEU A 305 -26.55 -0.88 19.36
CA LEU A 305 -26.81 0.28 20.22
C LEU A 305 -27.18 1.48 19.36
N PRO A 306 -27.88 2.51 19.91
CA PRO A 306 -28.27 3.69 19.14
C PRO A 306 -27.07 4.56 18.73
N LYS A 307 -25.97 4.47 19.49
CA LYS A 307 -24.72 5.23 19.27
C LYS A 307 -23.50 4.41 19.66
N THR A 308 -22.37 4.63 18.96
CA THR A 308 -21.09 4.02 19.31
C THR A 308 -19.92 4.98 19.15
N GLY A 309 -18.95 4.87 20.08
CA GLY A 309 -17.65 5.52 20.02
C GLY A 309 -16.51 4.55 19.69
N PHE A 310 -16.81 3.29 19.44
CA PHE A 310 -15.82 2.30 19.03
C PHE A 310 -15.39 2.55 17.58
N TYR A 311 -14.08 2.62 17.36
CA TYR A 311 -13.53 2.79 16.02
C TYR A 311 -13.67 1.49 15.20
N ILE A 312 -14.24 1.62 14.02
CA ILE A 312 -14.36 0.52 13.04
C ILE A 312 -13.09 0.51 12.19
N GLU A 313 -12.50 -0.66 12.00
CA GLU A 313 -11.28 -0.85 11.21
C GLU A 313 -11.38 -0.16 9.83
N ALA A 314 -10.48 0.77 9.60
CA ALA A 314 -10.37 1.52 8.35
C ALA A 314 -8.98 2.18 8.22
N GLY A 315 -8.53 2.42 6.96
CA GLY A 315 -7.28 3.15 6.70
C GLY A 315 -6.04 2.53 7.33
N GLY A 316 -6.05 1.21 7.58
CA GLY A 316 -4.95 0.49 8.23
C GLY A 316 -4.96 0.52 9.76
N GLN A 317 -5.84 1.31 10.41
CA GLN A 317 -6.02 1.25 11.86
C GLN A 317 -6.99 0.13 12.21
N VAL A 318 -6.60 -0.75 13.15
CA VAL A 318 -7.44 -1.84 13.66
C VAL A 318 -8.62 -1.30 14.47
N ASN A 319 -9.68 -2.09 14.58
CA ASN A 319 -10.86 -1.77 15.39
C ASN A 319 -10.54 -1.70 16.89
N ASP A 320 -11.40 -0.99 17.61
CA ASP A 320 -11.40 -1.01 19.08
C ASP A 320 -12.00 -2.27 19.65
N THR A 321 -11.65 -2.50 20.91
CA THR A 321 -12.27 -3.46 21.82
C THR A 321 -12.72 -2.75 23.09
N GLY A 322 -13.46 -3.44 23.96
CA GLY A 322 -13.92 -2.86 25.22
C GLY A 322 -15.06 -3.64 25.81
N PHE A 323 -16.00 -2.94 26.46
CA PHE A 323 -17.07 -3.59 27.20
C PHE A 323 -18.41 -2.88 26.98
N ILE A 324 -19.49 -3.66 27.03
CA ILE A 324 -20.87 -3.18 27.17
C ILE A 324 -21.41 -3.74 28.48
N ARG A 325 -21.77 -2.85 29.41
CA ARG A 325 -22.18 -3.22 30.77
C ARG A 325 -23.59 -2.72 31.06
N GLY A 326 -24.43 -3.59 31.57
CA GLY A 326 -25.73 -3.28 32.16
C GLY A 326 -25.86 -3.69 33.61
N GLU A 327 -27.05 -3.60 34.17
CA GLU A 327 -27.31 -4.01 35.55
C GLU A 327 -27.23 -5.54 35.67
N GLY A 328 -26.16 -6.02 36.28
CA GLY A 328 -25.95 -7.45 36.53
C GLY A 328 -25.49 -8.27 35.31
N TRP A 329 -25.06 -7.65 34.23
CA TRP A 329 -24.50 -8.34 33.05
C TRP A 329 -23.38 -7.55 32.39
N GLU A 330 -22.51 -8.27 31.66
CA GLU A 330 -21.38 -7.71 30.96
C GLU A 330 -21.09 -8.48 29.66
N ILE A 331 -20.78 -7.74 28.61
CA ILE A 331 -20.32 -8.23 27.30
C ILE A 331 -18.91 -7.70 27.06
N GLU A 332 -17.96 -8.59 26.81
CA GLU A 332 -16.63 -8.21 26.28
C GLU A 332 -16.72 -8.03 24.77
N VAL A 333 -16.46 -6.81 24.29
CA VAL A 333 -16.47 -6.48 22.86
C VAL A 333 -15.09 -6.75 22.29
N THR A 334 -15.01 -7.74 21.40
CA THR A 334 -13.77 -8.15 20.72
C THR A 334 -13.65 -7.56 19.32
N GLY A 335 -14.75 -7.04 18.74
CA GLY A 335 -14.77 -6.46 17.40
C GLY A 335 -15.99 -5.58 17.16
N ILE A 336 -15.91 -4.83 16.07
CA ILE A 336 -17.01 -3.98 15.60
C ILE A 336 -16.99 -3.93 14.08
N ARG A 337 -18.16 -3.94 13.44
CA ARG A 337 -18.29 -3.86 11.98
C ARG A 337 -19.54 -3.11 11.53
N ARG A 338 -19.53 -2.63 10.30
CA ARG A 338 -20.74 -2.20 9.60
C ARG A 338 -21.39 -3.43 8.96
N ALA A 339 -22.51 -3.86 9.52
CA ALA A 339 -23.25 -5.02 9.02
C ALA A 339 -24.05 -4.68 7.75
N SER A 340 -24.63 -3.46 7.70
CA SER A 340 -25.26 -2.89 6.50
C SER A 340 -25.18 -1.36 6.56
N ALA A 341 -25.69 -0.66 5.54
CA ALA A 341 -25.78 0.80 5.57
C ALA A 341 -26.65 1.24 6.77
N GLY A 342 -26.08 2.06 7.66
CA GLY A 342 -26.74 2.54 8.88
C GLY A 342 -26.77 1.54 10.05
N VAL A 343 -26.21 0.34 9.91
CA VAL A 343 -26.12 -0.64 11.01
C VAL A 343 -24.68 -0.91 11.40
N ILE A 344 -24.39 -0.66 12.67
CA ILE A 344 -23.11 -1.00 13.30
C ILE A 344 -23.39 -2.02 14.40
N VAL A 345 -22.65 -3.11 14.39
CA VAL A 345 -22.76 -4.18 15.38
C VAL A 345 -21.46 -4.32 16.18
N HIS A 346 -21.59 -4.44 17.48
CA HIS A 346 -20.52 -4.79 18.40
C HIS A 346 -20.49 -6.30 18.52
N ILE A 347 -19.38 -6.93 18.17
CA ILE A 347 -19.18 -8.38 18.25
C ILE A 347 -18.49 -8.69 19.56
N GLY A 348 -19.04 -9.61 20.34
CA GLY A 348 -18.45 -9.93 21.64
C GLY A 348 -19.02 -11.20 22.25
N GLU A 349 -18.62 -11.44 23.49
CA GLU A 349 -19.02 -12.58 24.30
C GLU A 349 -19.68 -12.10 25.60
N VAL A 350 -20.76 -12.75 26.02
CA VAL A 350 -21.40 -12.48 27.30
C VAL A 350 -20.55 -13.11 28.41
N ILE A 351 -19.83 -12.30 29.16
CA ILE A 351 -18.91 -12.75 30.20
C ILE A 351 -19.55 -12.73 31.60
N ALA A 352 -20.73 -12.11 31.75
CA ALA A 352 -21.51 -12.14 32.99
C ALA A 352 -22.99 -11.89 32.69
N GLY A 353 -23.86 -12.56 33.46
CA GLY A 353 -25.31 -12.33 33.49
C GLY A 353 -26.06 -12.68 32.23
N HIS A 354 -27.16 -11.96 31.96
CA HIS A 354 -28.10 -12.22 30.85
C HIS A 354 -28.59 -10.89 30.27
N PRO A 355 -27.91 -10.31 29.30
CA PRO A 355 -28.35 -9.09 28.64
C PRO A 355 -29.68 -9.31 27.88
N LYS A 356 -30.55 -8.30 27.89
CA LYS A 356 -31.85 -8.32 27.22
C LYS A 356 -32.01 -7.09 26.31
N VAL A 357 -32.79 -7.27 25.24
CA VAL A 357 -33.25 -6.14 24.43
C VAL A 357 -34.08 -5.19 25.30
N GLY A 358 -33.79 -3.90 25.19
CA GLY A 358 -34.39 -2.85 26.04
C GLY A 358 -33.62 -2.49 27.30
N ASP A 359 -32.66 -3.29 27.71
CA ASP A 359 -31.82 -2.98 28.88
C ASP A 359 -31.03 -1.70 28.66
N LYS A 360 -30.73 -0.99 29.75
CA LYS A 360 -29.83 0.16 29.74
C LYS A 360 -28.39 -0.28 29.98
N ALA A 361 -27.52 0.23 29.12
CA ALA A 361 -26.12 -0.16 29.13
C ALA A 361 -25.17 1.05 29.03
N THR A 362 -23.95 0.83 29.45
CA THR A 362 -22.78 1.69 29.18
C THR A 362 -21.86 0.94 28.23
N ALA A 363 -21.56 1.55 27.09
CA ALA A 363 -20.56 1.09 26.16
C ALA A 363 -19.25 1.85 26.39
N GLU A 364 -18.15 1.15 26.63
CA GLU A 364 -16.86 1.71 27.02
C GLU A 364 -15.73 1.06 26.24
N VAL A 365 -14.98 1.86 25.51
CA VAL A 365 -13.79 1.45 24.76
C VAL A 365 -12.65 1.15 25.73
N ASP A 366 -11.82 0.13 25.45
CA ASP A 366 -10.55 -0.07 26.16
C ASP A 366 -9.63 1.13 25.94
N ALA A 367 -9.58 2.00 26.94
CA ALA A 367 -8.81 3.24 26.93
C ALA A 367 -7.33 3.00 26.68
N THR A 368 -6.79 1.97 27.32
CA THR A 368 -5.36 1.64 27.23
C THR A 368 -4.98 1.22 25.82
N ARG A 369 -5.75 0.31 25.24
CA ARG A 369 -5.58 -0.16 23.86
C ARG A 369 -5.77 0.98 22.86
N ARG A 370 -6.82 1.78 23.00
CA ARG A 370 -7.09 2.95 22.15
C ARG A 370 -5.92 3.94 22.17
N HIS A 371 -5.40 4.24 23.34
CA HIS A 371 -4.29 5.19 23.50
C HIS A 371 -3.01 4.67 22.83
N ASP A 372 -2.70 3.38 22.94
CA ASP A 372 -1.55 2.80 22.23
C ASP A 372 -1.74 2.81 20.70
N ILE A 373 -2.95 2.57 20.21
CA ILE A 373 -3.28 2.72 18.79
C ILE A 373 -3.07 4.18 18.35
N MET A 374 -3.55 5.17 19.12
CA MET A 374 -3.38 6.60 18.82
C MET A 374 -1.90 7.01 18.79
N ARG A 375 -1.05 6.46 19.68
CA ARG A 375 0.41 6.65 19.66
C ARG A 375 1.02 6.17 18.35
N ASN A 376 0.74 4.93 18.00
CA ASN A 376 1.25 4.33 16.76
C ASN A 376 0.71 5.05 15.52
N HIS A 377 -0.55 5.52 15.55
CA HIS A 377 -1.13 6.23 14.42
C HIS A 377 -0.53 7.63 14.24
N THR A 378 -0.36 8.37 15.32
CA THR A 378 0.30 9.70 15.26
C THR A 378 1.76 9.56 14.85
N ALA A 379 2.48 8.56 15.36
CA ALA A 379 3.84 8.24 14.93
C ALA A 379 3.94 7.88 13.44
N THR A 380 2.91 7.28 12.86
CA THR A 380 2.87 6.96 11.42
C THR A 380 2.96 8.23 10.55
N HIS A 381 2.30 9.31 10.93
CA HIS A 381 2.41 10.60 10.23
C HIS A 381 3.80 11.24 10.38
N LEU A 382 4.39 11.15 11.58
CA LEU A 382 5.77 11.62 11.82
C LEU A 382 6.78 10.81 10.99
N LEU A 383 6.60 9.49 10.95
CA LEU A 383 7.41 8.58 10.13
C LEU A 383 7.30 8.90 8.64
N HIS A 384 6.08 9.13 8.14
CA HIS A 384 5.85 9.47 6.74
C HIS A 384 6.59 10.76 6.35
N LYS A 385 6.48 11.79 7.19
CA LYS A 385 7.23 13.04 7.00
C LYS A 385 8.74 12.82 7.01
N ALA A 386 9.27 12.06 7.97
CA ALA A 386 10.70 11.77 8.07
C ALA A 386 11.22 10.99 6.84
N LEU A 387 10.44 10.03 6.31
CA LEU A 387 10.78 9.31 5.09
C LEU A 387 10.85 10.22 3.86
N HIS A 388 9.95 11.19 3.74
CA HIS A 388 10.00 12.19 2.67
C HIS A 388 11.28 13.03 2.74
N GLU A 389 11.67 13.49 3.93
CA GLU A 389 12.86 14.33 4.12
C GLU A 389 14.18 13.55 3.91
N VAL A 390 14.24 12.29 4.36
CA VAL A 390 15.48 11.50 4.31
C VAL A 390 15.66 10.82 2.95
N LEU A 391 14.57 10.40 2.31
CA LEU A 391 14.63 9.66 1.05
C LEU A 391 14.21 10.53 -0.15
N SER A 392 12.95 10.87 -0.25
CA SER A 392 12.38 11.80 -1.24
C SER A 392 10.85 11.87 -1.11
N ASP A 393 10.21 12.87 -1.74
CA ASP A 393 8.75 12.99 -1.89
C ASP A 393 8.08 11.77 -2.58
N GLN A 394 8.87 10.87 -3.18
CA GLN A 394 8.38 9.63 -3.80
C GLN A 394 8.17 8.48 -2.80
N ALA A 395 8.64 8.62 -1.56
CA ALA A 395 8.45 7.65 -0.49
C ALA A 395 7.00 7.68 0.04
N LYS A 396 6.02 7.57 -0.87
CA LYS A 396 4.58 7.64 -0.57
C LYS A 396 4.09 6.34 0.04
N GLN A 397 3.10 6.44 0.93
CA GLN A 397 2.46 5.27 1.53
C GLN A 397 1.89 4.34 0.47
N ALA A 398 2.25 3.06 0.55
CA ALA A 398 1.72 1.96 -0.25
C ALA A 398 0.81 1.03 0.57
N GLY A 399 0.94 1.05 1.89
CA GLY A 399 0.11 0.31 2.84
C GLY A 399 0.43 0.72 4.28
N SER A 400 -0.47 0.44 5.20
CA SER A 400 -0.30 0.72 6.62
C SER A 400 -1.02 -0.31 7.48
N LEU A 401 -0.49 -0.56 8.67
CA LEU A 401 -1.16 -1.24 9.76
C LEU A 401 -0.84 -0.49 11.04
N VAL A 402 -1.87 -0.08 11.76
CA VAL A 402 -1.75 0.57 13.06
C VAL A 402 -2.48 -0.27 14.10
N SER A 403 -1.71 -0.90 14.98
CA SER A 403 -2.18 -1.77 16.05
C SER A 403 -1.76 -1.24 17.42
N PRO A 404 -2.27 -1.76 18.55
CA PRO A 404 -1.82 -1.32 19.86
C PRO A 404 -0.36 -1.69 20.16
N THR A 405 0.18 -2.73 19.51
CA THR A 405 1.52 -3.27 19.79
C THR A 405 2.60 -2.71 18.90
N HIS A 406 2.26 -2.31 17.69
CA HIS A 406 3.22 -1.80 16.70
C HIS A 406 2.50 -1.08 15.56
N LEU A 407 3.24 -0.29 14.83
CA LEU A 407 2.85 0.20 13.51
C LEU A 407 3.68 -0.50 12.42
N ARG A 408 3.08 -0.63 11.24
CA ARG A 408 3.73 -1.07 10.01
C ARG A 408 3.43 -0.05 8.92
N PHE A 409 4.47 0.39 8.25
CA PHE A 409 4.36 1.36 7.18
C PHE A 409 5.06 0.85 5.93
N ASP A 410 4.27 0.61 4.88
CA ASP A 410 4.76 0.20 3.57
C ASP A 410 4.83 1.43 2.68
N PHE A 411 5.97 1.68 2.03
CA PHE A 411 6.20 2.87 1.23
C PHE A 411 6.98 2.56 -0.05
N ASN A 412 6.80 3.42 -1.06
CA ASN A 412 7.49 3.28 -2.33
C ASN A 412 8.96 3.65 -2.17
N HIS A 413 9.85 2.67 -2.29
CA HIS A 413 11.30 2.88 -2.36
C HIS A 413 11.96 1.69 -3.05
N PRO A 414 12.88 1.92 -4.01
CA PRO A 414 13.39 0.85 -4.86
C PRO A 414 14.42 -0.06 -4.16
N GLU A 415 15.11 0.43 -3.14
CA GLU A 415 16.23 -0.26 -2.48
C GLU A 415 16.03 -0.39 -0.97
N ALA A 416 16.83 -1.24 -0.32
CA ALA A 416 16.89 -1.28 1.12
C ALA A 416 17.43 0.04 1.66
N MET A 417 16.86 0.54 2.75
CA MET A 417 17.42 1.70 3.44
C MET A 417 18.78 1.34 4.06
N THR A 418 19.71 2.29 4.00
CA THR A 418 20.97 2.15 4.72
C THR A 418 20.77 2.31 6.23
N ALA A 419 21.71 1.80 7.02
CA ALA A 419 21.66 1.96 8.47
C ALA A 419 21.63 3.45 8.89
N ASP A 420 22.37 4.31 8.20
CA ASP A 420 22.38 5.77 8.41
C ASP A 420 21.00 6.40 8.10
N GLN A 421 20.35 5.99 7.01
CA GLN A 421 19.00 6.47 6.67
C GLN A 421 17.97 6.05 7.73
N ILE A 422 18.05 4.80 8.21
CA ILE A 422 17.15 4.30 9.27
C ILE A 422 17.37 5.10 10.56
N GLU A 423 18.62 5.31 10.97
CA GLU A 423 18.96 6.09 12.16
C GLU A 423 18.46 7.54 12.04
N ARG A 424 18.64 8.17 10.88
CA ARG A 424 18.17 9.54 10.63
C ARG A 424 16.65 9.64 10.70
N VAL A 425 15.92 8.71 10.09
CA VAL A 425 14.45 8.66 10.16
C VAL A 425 14.00 8.49 11.61
N GLU A 426 14.57 7.52 12.35
CA GLU A 426 14.23 7.28 13.75
C GLU A 426 14.51 8.51 14.62
N ARG A 427 15.65 9.15 14.43
CA ARG A 427 16.03 10.40 15.12
C ARG A 427 15.04 11.53 14.84
N MET A 428 14.72 11.78 13.57
CA MET A 428 13.77 12.84 13.19
C MET A 428 12.39 12.64 13.81
N VAL A 429 11.89 11.41 13.86
CA VAL A 429 10.60 11.10 14.51
C VAL A 429 10.69 11.41 16.02
N ASN A 430 11.75 10.99 16.70
CA ASN A 430 11.91 11.26 18.13
C ASN A 430 12.13 12.74 18.43
N GLU A 431 12.79 13.49 17.56
CA GLU A 431 12.91 14.96 17.66
C GLU A 431 11.53 15.63 17.53
N ALA A 432 10.72 15.21 16.56
CA ALA A 432 9.36 15.70 16.40
C ALA A 432 8.45 15.34 17.61
N VAL A 433 8.67 14.18 18.23
CA VAL A 433 8.01 13.83 19.50
C VAL A 433 8.45 14.79 20.62
N ALA A 434 9.74 15.09 20.74
CA ALA A 434 10.28 15.97 21.77
C ALA A 434 9.85 17.44 21.60
N MET A 435 9.51 17.87 20.38
CA MET A 435 8.99 19.24 20.11
C MET A 435 7.61 19.49 20.70
N ASP A 436 6.90 18.46 21.15
CA ASP A 436 5.57 18.57 21.75
C ASP A 436 4.57 19.38 20.91
N MET A 437 4.49 19.07 19.63
CA MET A 437 3.64 19.77 18.67
C MET A 437 2.16 19.39 18.82
N PRO A 438 1.22 20.34 18.70
CA PRO A 438 -0.21 20.04 18.72
C PRO A 438 -0.65 19.29 17.46
N VAL A 439 -1.55 18.31 17.66
CA VAL A 439 -2.17 17.52 16.57
C VAL A 439 -3.61 18.01 16.38
N VAL A 440 -3.83 18.79 15.35
CA VAL A 440 -5.11 19.45 15.07
C VAL A 440 -5.93 18.61 14.09
N LYS A 441 -7.19 18.33 14.44
CA LYS A 441 -8.13 17.50 13.71
C LYS A 441 -9.28 18.38 13.21
N VAL A 442 -9.46 18.49 11.90
CA VAL A 442 -10.52 19.35 11.31
C VAL A 442 -11.26 18.59 10.22
N THR A 443 -12.59 18.69 10.23
CA THR A 443 -13.44 18.20 9.14
C THR A 443 -13.77 19.34 8.20
N LYS A 444 -13.52 19.16 6.90
CA LYS A 444 -13.74 20.18 5.87
C LYS A 444 -14.06 19.52 4.51
N SER A 445 -14.35 20.32 3.49
CA SER A 445 -14.52 19.80 2.14
C SER A 445 -13.21 19.26 1.57
N LEU A 446 -13.30 18.25 0.70
CA LEU A 446 -12.13 17.67 0.03
C LEU A 446 -11.37 18.71 -0.79
N ASP A 447 -12.10 19.59 -1.48
CA ASP A 447 -11.51 20.64 -2.32
C ASP A 447 -10.75 21.68 -1.49
N GLU A 448 -11.27 22.06 -0.33
CA GLU A 448 -10.61 22.97 0.61
C GLU A 448 -9.33 22.34 1.16
N ALA A 449 -9.40 21.08 1.61
CA ALA A 449 -8.25 20.35 2.12
C ALA A 449 -7.12 20.25 1.08
N LYS A 450 -7.46 19.94 -0.18
CA LYS A 450 -6.50 19.88 -1.29
C LYS A 450 -5.88 21.24 -1.61
N LYS A 451 -6.69 22.31 -1.63
CA LYS A 451 -6.19 23.69 -1.85
C LYS A 451 -5.21 24.14 -0.77
N GLU A 452 -5.41 23.68 0.46
CA GLU A 452 -4.50 23.94 1.57
C GLU A 452 -3.26 23.04 1.56
N GLY A 453 -3.12 22.12 0.61
CA GLY A 453 -1.97 21.24 0.46
C GLY A 453 -2.03 19.95 1.30
N ALA A 454 -3.23 19.53 1.73
CA ALA A 454 -3.37 18.26 2.44
C ALA A 454 -2.96 17.09 1.53
N MET A 455 -2.07 16.22 2.04
CA MET A 455 -1.66 15.01 1.33
C MET A 455 -2.81 14.00 1.38
N ALA A 456 -3.27 13.58 0.20
CA ALA A 456 -4.26 12.54 0.02
C ALA A 456 -3.58 11.24 -0.36
N LEU A 457 -3.94 10.13 0.29
CA LEU A 457 -3.45 8.81 -0.11
C LEU A 457 -4.01 8.43 -1.47
N PHE A 458 -3.16 7.99 -2.36
CA PHE A 458 -3.56 7.61 -3.70
C PHE A 458 -4.34 6.28 -3.69
N GLY A 459 -5.51 6.29 -4.36
CA GLY A 459 -6.35 5.10 -4.52
C GLY A 459 -7.51 4.99 -3.53
N GLU A 460 -7.59 5.86 -2.53
CA GLU A 460 -8.77 5.95 -1.67
C GLU A 460 -9.86 6.82 -2.32
N LYS A 461 -11.10 6.36 -2.21
CA LYS A 461 -12.28 7.14 -2.60
C LYS A 461 -12.70 8.01 -1.42
N TYR A 462 -12.45 9.29 -1.51
CA TYR A 462 -12.88 10.27 -0.51
C TYR A 462 -14.28 10.78 -0.82
N GLY A 463 -15.10 10.96 0.22
CA GLY A 463 -16.38 11.67 0.09
C GLY A 463 -16.18 13.19 -0.11
N GLU A 464 -17.30 13.92 -0.25
CA GLU A 464 -17.26 15.39 -0.35
C GLU A 464 -16.67 16.05 0.90
N THR A 465 -16.84 15.42 2.06
CA THR A 465 -16.30 15.86 3.36
C THR A 465 -15.24 14.89 3.84
N VAL A 466 -14.10 15.43 4.25
CA VAL A 466 -12.93 14.68 4.72
C VAL A 466 -12.44 15.19 6.07
N ARG A 467 -11.81 14.33 6.83
CA ARG A 467 -11.09 14.70 8.06
C ARG A 467 -9.61 14.88 7.75
N THR A 468 -9.06 16.00 8.18
CA THR A 468 -7.64 16.34 8.06
C THR A 468 -6.96 16.25 9.41
N ILE A 469 -5.72 15.80 9.41
CA ILE A 469 -4.81 15.80 10.55
C ILE A 469 -3.64 16.71 10.22
N SER A 470 -3.45 17.76 11.03
CA SER A 470 -2.30 18.65 10.95
C SER A 470 -1.46 18.50 12.22
N ILE A 471 -0.18 18.25 12.07
CA ILE A 471 0.80 18.41 13.15
C ILE A 471 1.41 19.79 12.95
N MET A 472 1.24 20.68 13.93
CA MET A 472 1.58 22.08 13.79
C MET A 472 2.95 22.37 14.41
N GLU A 473 3.87 22.91 13.63
CA GLU A 473 5.18 23.35 14.13
C GLU A 473 5.04 24.68 14.91
N ASP A 474 4.19 25.60 14.37
CA ASP A 474 3.77 26.82 15.03
C ASP A 474 2.32 27.18 14.63
N ASP A 475 1.87 28.41 14.92
CA ASP A 475 0.50 28.85 14.60
C ASP A 475 0.18 28.89 13.08
N LYS A 476 1.18 28.85 12.21
CA LYS A 476 1.04 28.97 10.74
C LYS A 476 1.58 27.79 9.98
N ASP A 477 2.69 27.21 10.42
CA ASP A 477 3.43 26.20 9.69
C ASP A 477 3.05 24.79 10.15
N LYS A 478 2.81 23.93 9.16
CA LYS A 478 2.41 22.54 9.37
C LYS A 478 3.63 21.63 9.16
N TYR A 479 4.05 20.94 10.19
CA TYR A 479 5.05 19.88 10.11
C TYR A 479 4.58 18.70 9.22
N SER A 480 3.31 18.30 9.40
CA SER A 480 2.63 17.30 8.56
C SER A 480 1.17 17.70 8.36
N TYR A 481 0.61 17.44 7.16
CA TYR A 481 -0.79 17.71 6.84
C TYR A 481 -1.37 16.65 5.90
N GLU A 482 -2.24 15.79 6.42
CA GLU A 482 -2.73 14.62 5.70
C GLU A 482 -4.24 14.42 5.88
N LEU A 483 -4.88 13.76 4.89
CA LEU A 483 -6.24 13.25 5.02
C LEU A 483 -6.20 11.94 5.81
N CYS A 484 -6.83 11.92 7.00
CA CYS A 484 -6.84 10.73 7.85
C CYS A 484 -8.10 10.63 8.70
N GLY A 485 -8.78 9.48 8.59
CA GLY A 485 -9.97 9.13 9.39
C GLY A 485 -9.68 8.38 10.68
N GLY A 486 -8.41 8.21 11.07
CA GLY A 486 -8.04 7.47 12.28
C GLY A 486 -8.11 8.27 13.58
N THR A 487 -7.85 7.60 14.69
CA THR A 487 -7.78 8.25 16.01
C THR A 487 -6.35 8.69 16.32
N HIS A 488 -6.19 9.90 16.86
CA HIS A 488 -4.88 10.53 17.09
C HIS A 488 -4.78 11.15 18.47
N LEU A 489 -3.55 11.26 18.97
CA LEU A 489 -3.19 11.98 20.17
C LEU A 489 -3.48 13.49 20.03
N GLU A 490 -3.41 14.22 21.14
CA GLU A 490 -3.53 15.68 21.14
C GLU A 490 -2.19 16.37 20.87
N ARG A 491 -1.09 15.73 21.28
CA ARG A 491 0.27 16.26 21.14
C ARG A 491 1.25 15.16 20.72
N THR A 492 2.31 15.54 20.02
CA THR A 492 3.34 14.58 19.57
C THR A 492 4.12 13.98 20.73
N SER A 493 4.29 14.67 21.85
CA SER A 493 4.99 14.16 23.06
C SER A 493 4.31 12.93 23.66
N ASP A 494 2.99 12.78 23.50
CA ASP A 494 2.23 11.62 24.01
C ASP A 494 2.56 10.32 23.25
N VAL A 495 3.24 10.39 22.09
CA VAL A 495 3.76 9.21 21.38
C VAL A 495 4.76 8.46 22.26
N GLY A 496 5.58 9.19 23.04
CA GLY A 496 6.70 8.62 23.79
C GLY A 496 7.85 8.19 22.86
N ALA A 497 8.74 7.35 23.31
CA ALA A 497 9.84 6.87 22.48
C ALA A 497 9.32 6.12 21.24
N PHE A 498 9.94 6.36 20.09
CA PHE A 498 9.71 5.68 18.82
C PHE A 498 10.96 4.87 18.45
N ILE A 499 10.81 3.59 18.13
CA ILE A 499 11.92 2.71 17.75
C ILE A 499 11.55 1.92 16.51
N ILE A 500 12.38 1.98 15.48
CA ILE A 500 12.28 1.12 14.31
C ILE A 500 12.79 -0.28 14.69
N VAL A 501 11.91 -1.26 14.54
CA VAL A 501 12.21 -2.67 14.85
C VAL A 501 12.86 -3.36 13.67
N SER A 502 12.32 -3.13 12.46
CA SER A 502 12.79 -3.75 11.23
C SER A 502 12.54 -2.85 10.01
N GLU A 503 13.40 -3.01 9.00
CA GLU A 503 13.21 -2.53 7.65
C GLU A 503 13.37 -3.71 6.70
N SER A 504 12.42 -3.93 5.79
CA SER A 504 12.39 -5.10 4.91
C SER A 504 11.70 -4.81 3.59
N SER A 505 11.77 -5.75 2.64
CA SER A 505 11.01 -5.68 1.38
C SER A 505 9.60 -6.20 1.59
N ALA A 506 8.58 -5.38 1.29
CA ALA A 506 7.18 -5.83 1.25
C ALA A 506 6.80 -6.35 -0.15
N ALA A 507 7.30 -5.69 -1.19
CA ALA A 507 7.14 -6.08 -2.60
C ALA A 507 8.24 -5.40 -3.42
N ALA A 508 8.35 -5.74 -4.69
CA ALA A 508 9.32 -5.05 -5.57
C ALA A 508 8.98 -3.56 -5.69
N GLY A 509 9.90 -2.71 -5.29
CA GLY A 509 9.73 -1.25 -5.24
C GLY A 509 8.91 -0.75 -4.05
N VAL A 510 8.60 -1.63 -3.07
CA VAL A 510 7.92 -1.27 -1.83
C VAL A 510 8.73 -1.77 -0.64
N ARG A 511 9.11 -0.88 0.23
CA ARG A 511 9.80 -1.17 1.50
C ARG A 511 8.80 -1.13 2.64
N ARG A 512 9.13 -1.82 3.71
CA ARG A 512 8.33 -1.92 4.94
C ARG A 512 9.16 -1.52 6.12
N ILE A 513 8.65 -0.61 6.94
CA ILE A 513 9.14 -0.33 8.28
C ILE A 513 8.12 -0.86 9.28
N GLU A 514 8.62 -1.56 10.31
CA GLU A 514 7.88 -1.87 11.52
C GLU A 514 8.50 -1.10 12.69
N ALA A 515 7.67 -0.45 13.48
CA ALA A 515 8.12 0.35 14.60
C ALA A 515 7.17 0.22 15.80
N VAL A 516 7.68 0.54 16.97
CA VAL A 516 6.96 0.52 18.25
C VAL A 516 7.08 1.89 18.92
N THR A 517 6.06 2.24 19.71
CA THR A 517 6.00 3.51 20.44
C THR A 517 5.72 3.31 21.94
N GLY A 518 5.98 4.35 22.73
CA GLY A 518 5.57 4.43 24.13
C GLY A 518 5.96 3.19 24.94
N ARG A 519 4.97 2.48 25.48
CA ARG A 519 5.20 1.27 26.32
C ARG A 519 5.90 0.15 25.55
N GLY A 520 5.50 -0.10 24.31
CA GLY A 520 6.15 -1.12 23.49
C GLY A 520 7.62 -0.82 23.22
N ALA A 521 7.96 0.46 23.00
CA ALA A 521 9.36 0.90 22.86
C ALA A 521 10.13 0.72 24.18
N TYR A 522 9.52 1.09 25.32
CA TYR A 522 10.13 0.87 26.64
C TYR A 522 10.43 -0.61 26.91
N ASP A 523 9.49 -1.49 26.66
CA ASP A 523 9.65 -2.93 26.85
C ASP A 523 10.76 -3.49 25.96
N LEU A 524 10.83 -3.03 24.70
CA LEU A 524 11.91 -3.40 23.77
C LEU A 524 13.29 -2.95 24.26
N ILE A 525 13.40 -1.70 24.74
CA ILE A 525 14.62 -1.17 25.34
C ILE A 525 15.05 -2.04 26.53
N GLN A 526 14.13 -2.30 27.46
CA GLN A 526 14.44 -3.12 28.65
C GLN A 526 14.90 -4.53 28.26
N LYS A 527 14.22 -5.15 27.29
CA LYS A 527 14.62 -6.48 26.79
C LYS A 527 16.02 -6.46 26.18
N ARG A 528 16.34 -5.47 25.34
CA ARG A 528 17.67 -5.33 24.71
C ARG A 528 18.76 -5.08 25.76
N PHE A 529 18.51 -4.18 26.72
CA PHE A 529 19.45 -3.92 27.82
C PHE A 529 19.69 -5.15 28.70
N LYS A 530 18.64 -5.90 29.02
CA LYS A 530 18.76 -7.14 29.80
C LYS A 530 19.62 -8.17 29.07
N THR A 531 19.38 -8.36 27.77
CA THR A 531 20.17 -9.26 26.93
C THR A 531 21.63 -8.83 26.86
N LEU A 532 21.90 -7.53 26.66
CA LEU A 532 23.26 -6.99 26.60
C LEU A 532 23.99 -7.19 27.94
N LYS A 533 23.32 -6.94 29.08
CA LYS A 533 23.88 -7.19 30.42
C LYS A 533 24.22 -8.68 30.64
N GLN A 534 23.37 -9.59 30.19
CA GLN A 534 23.63 -11.03 30.26
C GLN A 534 24.83 -11.43 29.41
N THR A 535 24.91 -10.89 28.18
CA THR A 535 26.06 -11.14 27.28
C THR A 535 27.35 -10.62 27.86
N ALA A 536 27.36 -9.38 28.37
CA ALA A 536 28.55 -8.81 29.05
C ALA A 536 28.98 -9.64 30.25
N GLY A 537 28.02 -10.10 31.07
CA GLY A 537 28.30 -11.00 32.20
C GLY A 537 28.93 -12.35 31.77
N SER A 538 28.40 -12.96 30.70
CA SER A 538 28.97 -14.20 30.14
C SER A 538 30.39 -14.01 29.58
N LEU A 539 30.64 -12.87 28.99
CA LEU A 539 31.98 -12.49 28.47
C LEU A 539 32.93 -11.92 29.52
N LYS A 540 32.45 -11.73 30.75
CA LYS A 540 33.20 -11.12 31.86
C LYS A 540 33.79 -9.76 31.48
N THR A 541 32.99 -8.89 30.85
CA THR A 541 33.40 -7.57 30.38
C THR A 541 32.37 -6.50 30.72
N SER A 542 32.67 -5.21 30.51
CA SER A 542 31.68 -4.12 30.60
C SER A 542 30.74 -4.13 29.40
N LEU A 543 29.62 -3.40 29.49
CA LEU A 543 28.62 -3.32 28.40
C LEU A 543 29.24 -2.73 27.11
N ASP A 544 30.07 -1.70 27.27
CA ASP A 544 30.67 -0.96 26.15
C ASP A 544 31.80 -1.76 25.46
N GLU A 545 32.41 -2.71 26.19
CA GLU A 545 33.47 -3.56 25.66
C GLU A 545 32.99 -4.86 25.03
N VAL A 546 31.70 -5.16 25.07
CA VAL A 546 31.12 -6.39 24.48
C VAL A 546 31.55 -6.60 23.03
N PRO A 547 31.46 -5.59 22.11
CA PRO A 547 31.88 -5.77 20.72
C PRO A 547 33.34 -6.15 20.59
N ALA A 548 34.22 -5.41 21.23
CA ALA A 548 35.68 -5.69 21.19
C ALA A 548 36.05 -7.07 21.74
N LYS A 549 35.33 -7.51 22.80
CA LYS A 549 35.54 -8.85 23.37
C LYS A 549 35.08 -9.98 22.46
N VAL A 550 33.96 -9.75 21.74
CA VAL A 550 33.48 -10.70 20.71
C VAL A 550 34.47 -10.81 19.56
N ASP A 551 34.99 -9.69 19.04
CA ASP A 551 35.97 -9.68 17.97
C ASP A 551 37.24 -10.43 18.38
N ALA A 552 37.77 -10.16 19.58
CA ALA A 552 38.93 -10.85 20.11
C ALA A 552 38.72 -12.38 20.25
N LEU A 553 37.53 -12.81 20.67
CA LEU A 553 37.19 -14.23 20.74
C LEU A 553 37.06 -14.88 19.35
N GLN A 554 36.54 -14.15 18.35
CA GLN A 554 36.47 -14.64 16.96
C GLN A 554 37.88 -14.84 16.37
N ASP A 555 38.79 -13.90 16.62
CA ASP A 555 40.20 -14.00 16.20
C ASP A 555 40.89 -15.19 16.88
N GLU A 556 40.73 -15.36 18.20
CA GLU A 556 41.28 -16.49 18.95
C GLU A 556 40.78 -17.84 18.42
N VAL A 557 39.44 -17.94 18.15
CA VAL A 557 38.84 -19.15 17.54
C VAL A 557 39.40 -19.41 16.15
N SER A 558 39.66 -18.37 15.36
CA SER A 558 40.23 -18.48 14.01
C SER A 558 41.66 -19.00 14.07
N GLU A 559 42.48 -18.48 14.99
CA GLU A 559 43.88 -18.93 15.22
C GLU A 559 43.93 -20.38 15.71
N LEU A 560 43.12 -20.73 16.71
CA LEU A 560 43.05 -22.10 17.23
C LEU A 560 42.58 -23.11 16.16
N LYS A 561 41.69 -22.74 15.26
CA LYS A 561 41.30 -23.58 14.12
C LYS A 561 42.43 -23.81 13.14
N LYS A 562 43.25 -22.78 12.85
CA LYS A 562 44.43 -22.90 11.99
C LYS A 562 45.51 -23.80 12.63
N GLU A 563 45.76 -23.62 13.93
CA GLU A 563 46.70 -24.42 14.69
C GLU A 563 46.29 -25.90 14.72
N LEU A 564 45.02 -26.17 14.98
CA LEU A 564 44.45 -27.52 14.97
C LEU A 564 44.54 -28.19 13.58
N ALA A 565 44.34 -27.43 12.50
CA ALA A 565 44.49 -27.92 11.12
C ALA A 565 45.98 -28.30 10.85
N ASN A 566 46.92 -27.44 11.28
CA ASN A 566 48.36 -27.70 11.14
C ASN A 566 48.80 -28.94 11.91
N LEU A 567 48.34 -29.09 13.16
CA LEU A 567 48.65 -30.28 13.99
C LEU A 567 48.06 -31.58 13.36
N ARG A 568 46.87 -31.52 12.79
CA ARG A 568 46.27 -32.67 12.06
C ARG A 568 47.12 -33.05 10.83
N THR A 569 47.60 -32.06 10.07
CA THR A 569 48.46 -32.31 8.89
C THR A 569 49.82 -32.87 9.26
N GLN A 570 50.37 -32.51 10.44
CA GLN A 570 51.64 -33.06 10.95
C GLN A 570 51.49 -34.47 11.54
N SER A 571 50.28 -34.89 11.90
CA SER A 571 49.96 -36.18 12.51
C SER A 571 49.47 -37.23 11.48
N ALA A 572 49.22 -36.81 10.24
CA ALA A 572 48.89 -37.67 9.10
C ALA A 572 50.13 -37.95 8.25
#